data_2cda78c6d6d2dfe83d06fdaead74f3fb
#
_entry.id   2cda78c6d6d2dfe83d06fdaead74f3fb
#
_cell.length_a   1.000
_cell.length_b   1.000
_cell.length_c   1.000
_cell.angle_alpha   90.00
_cell.angle_beta   90.00
_cell.angle_gamma   90.00
#
_symmetry.space_group_name_H-M   'P 1'
#
loop_
_entity.id
_entity.type
_entity.pdbx_description
1 polymer ?
#
loop_
_entity_poly.entity_id
_entity_poly.type
_entity_poly.pdbx_seq_one_letter_code
_entity_poly.pdbx_strand_id
1 'polypeptide(L)'
;MFWLLLAVLAFHSFIAKPFYIPSISMMPTLLVGDRLFVSKYPYGWSHVSPTIPNPVAIFRWLVLREEVEALAVPLPENDERVWGELPKRGEIVILTPQGKYQDWIKRVIGLPGDTISLHEGQVFLNGKAVKQEVRPALDLAVDANNPCNESDFPGAKVQGNDGTLHCYLPIIRETLPNGVQYDTIDARRRETDDMEPVKIPAGHVFLMGDNRDNSSDSRVAAELGGLGGPVRWDRIGGRAEIITFSVDGSTSLNPVSWFTSLRGDRAGTSLRPAQVKSGK
;
A
#
# COMPACT_ATOMS: atom_id res chain seq x y z
N MET A 1 2.32 7.74 -34.20
CA MET A 1 2.91 8.05 -32.90
C MET A 1 1.91 8.76 -31.96
N PHE A 2 1.25 9.83 -32.37
CA PHE A 2 0.25 10.56 -31.54
C PHE A 2 -0.89 9.69 -31.00
N TRP A 3 -1.55 8.88 -31.83
CA TRP A 3 -2.62 7.98 -31.42
C TRP A 3 -2.18 6.90 -30.43
N LEU A 4 -0.93 6.41 -30.56
CA LEU A 4 -0.36 5.46 -29.63
C LEU A 4 -0.17 6.09 -28.24
N LEU A 5 0.33 7.33 -28.19
CA LEU A 5 0.49 8.07 -26.95
C LEU A 5 -0.87 8.29 -26.26
N LEU A 6 -1.90 8.70 -27.02
CA LEU A 6 -3.25 8.87 -26.48
C LEU A 6 -3.82 7.56 -25.97
N ALA A 7 -3.62 6.45 -26.69
CA ALA A 7 -4.07 5.13 -26.23
C ALA A 7 -3.40 4.70 -24.91
N VAL A 8 -2.08 4.92 -24.79
CA VAL A 8 -1.33 4.64 -23.55
C VAL A 8 -1.82 5.52 -22.41
N LEU A 9 -2.02 6.81 -22.63
CA LEU A 9 -2.55 7.73 -21.61
C LEU A 9 -3.97 7.35 -21.18
N ALA A 10 -4.83 6.99 -22.12
CA ALA A 10 -6.19 6.53 -21.84
C ALA A 10 -6.16 5.22 -21.03
N PHE A 11 -5.31 4.26 -21.40
CA PHE A 11 -5.13 3.02 -20.65
C PHE A 11 -4.70 3.29 -19.21
N HIS A 12 -3.66 4.12 -19.02
CA HIS A 12 -3.14 4.47 -17.69
C HIS A 12 -4.14 5.28 -16.86
N SER A 13 -4.97 6.09 -17.49
CA SER A 13 -5.98 6.90 -16.80
C SER A 13 -7.19 6.10 -16.36
N PHE A 14 -7.66 5.16 -17.18
CA PHE A 14 -8.99 4.56 -16.99
C PHE A 14 -8.97 3.06 -16.75
N ILE A 15 -7.95 2.33 -17.18
CA ILE A 15 -7.90 0.87 -17.09
C ILE A 15 -6.96 0.41 -15.99
N ALA A 16 -5.67 0.67 -16.14
CA ALA A 16 -4.67 0.22 -15.20
C ALA A 16 -3.37 1.01 -15.28
N LYS A 17 -2.65 1.04 -14.18
CA LYS A 17 -1.39 1.77 -14.05
C LYS A 17 -0.36 0.89 -13.32
N PRO A 18 0.90 0.83 -13.78
CA PRO A 18 1.97 0.25 -12.99
C PRO A 18 2.31 1.17 -11.81
N PHE A 19 2.56 0.56 -10.66
CA PHE A 19 3.01 1.25 -9.44
C PHE A 19 4.30 0.65 -8.92
N TYR A 20 5.10 1.49 -8.30
CA TYR A 20 6.31 1.12 -7.58
C TYR A 20 6.10 1.28 -6.08
N ILE A 21 6.65 0.36 -5.29
CA ILE A 21 6.59 0.41 -3.84
C ILE A 21 7.89 1.02 -3.29
N PRO A 22 7.85 2.28 -2.79
CA PRO A 22 9.02 2.97 -2.27
C PRO A 22 9.18 2.85 -0.75
N SER A 23 8.20 2.28 -0.03
CA SER A 23 8.16 2.31 1.44
C SER A 23 7.82 0.97 2.07
N ILE A 24 8.20 0.82 3.33
CA ILE A 24 8.00 -0.40 4.12
C ILE A 24 6.60 -0.51 4.74
N SER A 25 5.70 0.45 4.50
CA SER A 25 4.40 0.54 5.22
C SER A 25 3.44 -0.62 4.98
N MET A 26 3.65 -1.38 3.92
CA MET A 26 2.84 -2.56 3.55
C MET A 26 3.60 -3.88 3.70
N MET A 27 4.77 -3.87 4.33
CA MET A 27 5.44 -5.12 4.71
C MET A 27 4.58 -5.89 5.73
N PRO A 28 4.55 -7.22 5.67
CA PRO A 28 5.33 -8.10 4.83
C PRO A 28 4.71 -8.35 3.44
N THR A 29 3.48 -7.90 3.21
CA THR A 29 2.74 -8.17 1.96
C THR A 29 3.47 -7.59 0.74
N LEU A 30 3.91 -6.34 0.84
CA LEU A 30 4.65 -5.64 -0.20
C LEU A 30 6.02 -5.22 0.31
N LEU A 31 7.05 -5.46 -0.48
CA LEU A 31 8.42 -5.05 -0.20
C LEU A 31 8.81 -3.83 -1.04
N VAL A 32 9.75 -3.04 -0.51
CA VAL A 32 10.36 -1.97 -1.32
C VAL A 32 11.02 -2.59 -2.55
N GLY A 33 10.75 -2.02 -3.71
CA GLY A 33 11.21 -2.57 -5.00
C GLY A 33 10.16 -3.37 -5.77
N ASP A 34 9.01 -3.72 -5.14
CA ASP A 34 7.90 -4.34 -5.85
C ASP A 34 7.30 -3.41 -6.90
N ARG A 35 6.95 -3.97 -8.05
CA ARG A 35 6.20 -3.32 -9.11
C ARG A 35 4.84 -3.98 -9.22
N LEU A 36 3.79 -3.17 -9.15
CA LEU A 36 2.42 -3.65 -9.09
C LEU A 36 1.67 -3.31 -10.36
N PHE A 37 0.70 -4.13 -10.69
CA PHE A 37 -0.37 -3.79 -11.60
C PHE A 37 -1.60 -3.40 -10.79
N VAL A 38 -2.11 -2.19 -11.04
CA VAL A 38 -3.24 -1.61 -10.31
C VAL A 38 -4.38 -1.36 -11.28
N SER A 39 -5.53 -1.99 -11.05
CA SER A 39 -6.74 -1.77 -11.83
C SER A 39 -7.55 -0.61 -11.27
N LYS A 40 -8.07 0.24 -12.16
CA LYS A 40 -8.90 1.41 -11.78
C LYS A 40 -10.39 1.14 -11.89
N TYR A 41 -10.79 0.34 -12.86
CA TYR A 41 -12.21 0.07 -13.17
C TYR A 41 -13.04 -0.54 -12.03
N PRO A 42 -12.49 -1.34 -11.05
CA PRO A 42 -13.34 -1.93 -10.01
C PRO A 42 -14.06 -0.89 -9.15
N TYR A 43 -13.38 0.25 -8.94
CA TYR A 43 -13.93 1.33 -8.10
C TYR A 43 -14.52 2.47 -8.92
N GLY A 44 -14.49 2.39 -10.26
CA GLY A 44 -14.90 3.47 -11.16
C GLY A 44 -13.91 4.64 -11.14
N TRP A 45 -14.33 5.76 -11.69
CA TRP A 45 -13.47 6.91 -11.92
C TRP A 45 -13.89 8.13 -11.10
N SER A 46 -12.92 8.80 -10.50
CA SER A 46 -13.05 10.04 -9.75
C SER A 46 -11.99 11.04 -10.23
N HIS A 47 -11.91 12.20 -9.60
CA HIS A 47 -10.92 13.23 -9.92
C HIS A 47 -9.46 12.76 -9.81
N VAL A 48 -9.16 11.71 -9.03
CA VAL A 48 -7.80 11.10 -8.91
C VAL A 48 -7.50 10.07 -9.99
N SER A 49 -8.46 9.70 -10.83
CA SER A 49 -8.29 8.63 -11.83
C SER A 49 -7.49 9.08 -13.07
N PRO A 50 -7.73 10.25 -13.70
CA PRO A 50 -7.02 10.65 -14.89
C PRO A 50 -5.55 10.95 -14.60
N THR A 51 -4.69 10.56 -15.53
CA THR A 51 -3.25 10.91 -15.51
C THR A 51 -2.99 11.85 -16.68
N ILE A 52 -3.14 13.16 -16.46
CA ILE A 52 -2.90 14.19 -17.47
C ILE A 52 -1.47 14.70 -17.27
N PRO A 53 -0.53 14.44 -18.22
CA PRO A 53 0.84 14.88 -18.07
C PRO A 53 0.92 16.41 -17.97
N ASN A 54 1.72 16.91 -17.03
CA ASN A 54 2.04 18.33 -16.91
C ASN A 54 3.36 18.61 -17.68
N PRO A 55 3.32 19.20 -18.87
CA PRO A 55 4.53 19.39 -19.69
C PRO A 55 5.54 20.33 -19.03
N VAL A 56 5.08 21.31 -18.24
CA VAL A 56 5.96 22.24 -17.51
C VAL A 56 6.69 21.50 -16.37
N ALA A 57 5.94 20.71 -15.59
CA ALA A 57 6.54 19.90 -14.52
C ALA A 57 7.53 18.87 -15.07
N ILE A 58 7.18 18.21 -16.19
CA ILE A 58 8.08 17.27 -16.88
C ILE A 58 9.34 17.97 -17.36
N PHE A 59 9.23 19.15 -17.96
CA PHE A 59 10.39 19.92 -18.41
C PHE A 59 11.29 20.32 -17.23
N ARG A 60 10.72 20.84 -16.15
CA ARG A 60 11.47 21.21 -14.94
C ARG A 60 12.20 20.01 -14.35
N TRP A 61 11.53 18.89 -14.22
CA TRP A 61 12.13 17.65 -13.68
C TRP A 61 13.23 17.09 -14.59
N LEU A 62 12.97 17.01 -15.92
CA LEU A 62 13.88 16.34 -16.86
C LEU A 62 15.08 17.21 -17.25
N VAL A 63 14.83 18.50 -17.50
CA VAL A 63 15.85 19.43 -18.05
C VAL A 63 16.51 20.23 -16.95
N LEU A 64 15.72 20.80 -16.02
CA LEU A 64 16.25 21.65 -14.97
C LEU A 64 16.70 20.87 -13.74
N ARG A 65 16.38 19.55 -13.67
CA ARG A 65 16.67 18.66 -12.53
C ARG A 65 16.07 19.15 -11.23
N GLU A 66 14.98 19.89 -11.30
CA GLU A 66 14.24 20.37 -10.16
C GLU A 66 13.31 19.27 -9.59
N GLU A 67 13.17 19.23 -8.27
CA GLU A 67 12.14 18.42 -7.64
C GLU A 67 10.77 19.03 -7.92
N VAL A 68 9.84 18.21 -8.38
CA VAL A 68 8.45 18.60 -8.65
C VAL A 68 7.50 17.73 -7.86
N GLU A 69 6.48 18.34 -7.28
CA GLU A 69 5.51 17.63 -6.44
C GLU A 69 4.68 16.61 -7.24
N ALA A 70 4.35 16.93 -8.50
CA ALA A 70 3.61 16.03 -9.37
C ALA A 70 3.97 16.23 -10.84
N LEU A 71 4.12 15.13 -11.56
CA LEU A 71 4.29 15.12 -13.03
C LEU A 71 2.96 15.17 -13.80
N ALA A 72 1.84 15.03 -13.08
CA ALA A 72 0.49 15.11 -13.64
C ALA A 72 -0.22 16.39 -13.14
N VAL A 73 -1.14 16.89 -13.97
CA VAL A 73 -2.00 18.02 -13.59
C VAL A 73 -3.02 17.52 -12.57
N PRO A 74 -3.07 18.10 -11.35
CA PRO A 74 -4.13 17.78 -10.40
C PRO A 74 -5.47 18.31 -10.91
N LEU A 75 -6.51 17.48 -10.85
CA LEU A 75 -7.86 17.92 -11.15
C LEU A 75 -8.51 18.53 -9.91
N PRO A 76 -9.47 19.44 -10.08
CA PRO A 76 -10.26 19.96 -8.97
C PRO A 76 -10.93 18.83 -8.20
N GLU A 77 -10.87 18.91 -6.89
CA GLU A 77 -11.51 17.93 -6.02
C GLU A 77 -13.03 18.03 -6.17
N ASN A 78 -13.65 16.88 -6.38
CA ASN A 78 -15.09 16.73 -6.36
C ASN A 78 -15.47 15.42 -5.66
N ASP A 79 -16.71 15.34 -5.22
CA ASP A 79 -17.25 14.19 -4.50
C ASP A 79 -17.82 13.12 -5.44
N GLU A 80 -17.81 13.41 -6.74
CA GLU A 80 -18.44 12.59 -7.76
C GLU A 80 -17.51 11.45 -8.18
N ARG A 81 -18.12 10.30 -8.33
CA ARG A 81 -17.49 9.11 -8.91
C ARG A 81 -18.40 8.54 -9.96
N VAL A 82 -17.83 8.24 -11.13
CA VAL A 82 -18.54 7.61 -12.23
C VAL A 82 -18.35 6.12 -12.13
N TRP A 83 -19.43 5.39 -11.92
CA TRP A 83 -19.49 3.93 -11.77
C TRP A 83 -18.64 3.42 -10.58
N GLY A 84 -18.53 2.10 -10.51
CA GLY A 84 -17.71 1.40 -9.54
C GLY A 84 -18.44 1.02 -8.26
N GLU A 85 -17.78 0.18 -7.50
CA GLU A 85 -18.24 -0.29 -6.20
C GLU A 85 -17.29 0.20 -5.11
N LEU A 86 -17.79 0.31 -3.89
CA LEU A 86 -16.93 0.52 -2.71
C LEU A 86 -15.89 -0.59 -2.60
N PRO A 87 -14.66 -0.27 -2.18
CA PRO A 87 -13.67 -1.28 -1.87
C PRO A 87 -14.19 -2.30 -0.87
N LYS A 88 -13.79 -3.55 -1.04
CA LYS A 88 -14.14 -4.63 -0.12
C LYS A 88 -13.11 -4.71 1.00
N ARG A 89 -13.56 -5.17 2.16
CA ARG A 89 -12.68 -5.37 3.33
C ARG A 89 -11.55 -6.35 3.00
N GLY A 90 -10.32 -5.94 3.30
CA GLY A 90 -9.10 -6.68 3.02
C GLY A 90 -8.45 -6.38 1.68
N GLU A 91 -9.08 -5.62 0.78
CA GLU A 91 -8.45 -5.20 -0.49
C GLU A 91 -7.31 -4.20 -0.24
N ILE A 92 -6.28 -4.29 -1.07
CA ILE A 92 -5.17 -3.32 -1.07
C ILE A 92 -5.49 -2.27 -2.12
N VAL A 93 -5.52 -1.02 -1.68
CA VAL A 93 -5.95 0.11 -2.52
C VAL A 93 -4.85 1.15 -2.66
N ILE A 94 -4.83 1.79 -3.81
CA ILE A 94 -4.07 3.01 -4.05
C ILE A 94 -5.00 4.19 -3.81
N LEU A 95 -4.52 5.18 -3.06
CA LEU A 95 -5.27 6.39 -2.76
C LEU A 95 -4.36 7.62 -2.89
N THR A 96 -4.96 8.76 -3.18
CA THR A 96 -4.29 10.06 -3.11
C THR A 96 -4.83 10.80 -1.88
N PRO A 97 -4.04 10.96 -0.80
CA PRO A 97 -4.50 11.65 0.41
C PRO A 97 -4.88 13.10 0.13
N GLN A 98 -5.73 13.65 0.98
CA GLN A 98 -6.15 15.06 0.86
C GLN A 98 -4.95 16.00 0.98
N GLY A 99 -4.86 16.98 0.07
CA GLY A 99 -3.76 17.94 0.04
C GLY A 99 -2.41 17.35 -0.36
N LYS A 100 -2.37 16.10 -0.86
CA LYS A 100 -1.17 15.45 -1.39
C LYS A 100 -1.33 15.15 -2.87
N TYR A 101 -0.20 15.08 -3.57
CA TYR A 101 -0.13 14.71 -5.01
C TYR A 101 0.51 13.34 -5.22
N GLN A 102 0.93 12.69 -4.14
CA GLN A 102 1.55 11.37 -4.16
C GLN A 102 0.54 10.29 -3.84
N ASP A 103 0.58 9.22 -4.60
CA ASP A 103 -0.25 8.05 -4.35
C ASP A 103 0.31 7.23 -3.18
N TRP A 104 -0.57 6.81 -2.28
CA TRP A 104 -0.28 5.92 -1.17
C TRP A 104 -0.92 4.57 -1.39
N ILE A 105 -0.39 3.54 -0.70
CA ILE A 105 -0.93 2.20 -0.74
C ILE A 105 -1.26 1.73 0.67
N LYS A 106 -2.49 1.23 0.88
CA LYS A 106 -2.99 0.76 2.18
C LYS A 106 -3.99 -0.37 2.00
N ARG A 107 -4.31 -1.07 3.09
CA ARG A 107 -5.34 -2.10 3.15
C ARG A 107 -6.63 -1.55 3.74
N VAL A 108 -7.77 -1.97 3.16
CA VAL A 108 -9.11 -1.63 3.64
C VAL A 108 -9.44 -2.49 4.85
N ILE A 109 -9.58 -1.88 6.02
CA ILE A 109 -9.94 -2.56 7.27
C ILE A 109 -11.39 -2.31 7.64
N GLY A 110 -11.84 -1.07 7.61
CA GLY A 110 -13.20 -0.70 7.96
C GLY A 110 -14.00 -0.17 6.77
N LEU A 111 -15.29 -0.44 6.75
CA LEU A 111 -16.24 -0.06 5.71
C LEU A 111 -17.27 0.94 6.26
N PRO A 112 -18.01 1.66 5.38
CA PRO A 112 -19.06 2.58 5.84
C PRO A 112 -20.03 1.91 6.80
N GLY A 113 -20.31 2.59 7.94
CA GLY A 113 -21.19 2.11 8.99
C GLY A 113 -20.52 1.25 10.07
N ASP A 114 -19.30 0.77 9.86
CA ASP A 114 -18.52 0.10 10.91
C ASP A 114 -18.10 1.10 12.00
N THR A 115 -17.89 0.56 13.19
CA THR A 115 -17.16 1.21 14.28
C THR A 115 -15.84 0.48 14.45
N ILE A 116 -14.72 1.19 14.36
CA ILE A 116 -13.37 0.64 14.54
C ILE A 116 -12.71 1.26 15.76
N SER A 117 -12.04 0.44 16.55
CA SER A 117 -11.16 0.87 17.65
C SER A 117 -9.93 -0.03 17.71
N LEU A 118 -8.90 0.43 18.40
CA LEU A 118 -7.70 -0.36 18.69
C LEU A 118 -7.43 -0.34 20.19
N HIS A 119 -6.97 -1.45 20.70
CA HIS A 119 -6.49 -1.57 22.07
C HIS A 119 -5.27 -2.49 22.08
N GLU A 120 -4.12 -1.96 22.51
CA GLU A 120 -2.82 -2.65 22.50
C GLU A 120 -2.49 -3.32 21.16
N GLY A 121 -2.73 -2.62 20.01
CA GLY A 121 -2.52 -3.13 18.65
C GLY A 121 -3.62 -4.07 18.14
N GLN A 122 -4.49 -4.55 19.03
CA GLN A 122 -5.63 -5.37 18.65
C GLN A 122 -6.72 -4.54 17.99
N VAL A 123 -7.06 -4.86 16.75
CA VAL A 123 -8.17 -4.20 16.03
C VAL A 123 -9.51 -4.76 16.47
N PHE A 124 -10.47 -3.88 16.76
CA PHE A 124 -11.87 -4.21 17.01
C PHE A 124 -12.75 -3.62 15.94
N LEU A 125 -13.61 -4.45 15.36
CA LEU A 125 -14.63 -4.05 14.39
C LEU A 125 -16.02 -4.34 14.96
N ASN A 126 -16.83 -3.28 15.12
CA ASN A 126 -18.17 -3.37 15.69
C ASN A 126 -18.17 -4.04 17.06
N GLY A 127 -17.17 -3.70 17.90
CA GLY A 127 -16.98 -4.24 19.24
C GLY A 127 -16.44 -5.67 19.30
N LYS A 128 -16.10 -6.29 18.17
CA LYS A 128 -15.51 -7.64 18.11
C LYS A 128 -14.06 -7.57 17.70
N ALA A 129 -13.19 -8.25 18.46
CA ALA A 129 -11.78 -8.36 18.13
C ALA A 129 -11.59 -9.09 16.79
N VAL A 130 -10.75 -8.53 15.93
CA VAL A 130 -10.25 -9.22 14.73
C VAL A 130 -9.36 -10.36 15.19
N LYS A 131 -9.62 -11.58 14.69
CA LYS A 131 -8.82 -12.75 15.10
C LYS A 131 -7.37 -12.56 14.71
N GLN A 132 -6.49 -12.71 15.68
CA GLN A 132 -5.04 -12.67 15.50
C GLN A 132 -4.42 -14.04 15.81
N GLU A 133 -3.35 -14.39 15.08
CA GLU A 133 -2.57 -15.61 15.23
C GLU A 133 -1.10 -15.29 15.04
N VAL A 134 -0.28 -15.54 16.06
CA VAL A 134 1.18 -15.39 15.94
C VAL A 134 1.71 -16.46 14.98
N ARG A 135 2.49 -16.02 14.00
CA ARG A 135 3.12 -16.89 13.00
C ARG A 135 4.63 -16.99 13.24
N PRO A 136 5.30 -17.98 12.67
CA PRO A 136 6.77 -17.97 12.62
C PRO A 136 7.28 -16.65 12.02
N ALA A 137 8.39 -16.16 12.56
CA ALA A 137 9.01 -14.95 12.03
C ALA A 137 9.32 -15.10 10.55
N LEU A 138 9.07 -14.05 9.79
CA LEU A 138 9.44 -13.99 8.39
C LEU A 138 10.93 -13.70 8.28
N ASP A 139 11.65 -14.58 7.61
CA ASP A 139 13.05 -14.42 7.29
C ASP A 139 13.18 -13.75 5.91
N LEU A 140 13.67 -12.52 5.89
CA LEU A 140 13.95 -11.79 4.66
C LEU A 140 15.44 -11.58 4.49
N ALA A 141 15.94 -11.83 3.29
CA ALA A 141 17.30 -11.43 2.92
C ALA A 141 17.43 -9.90 3.01
N VAL A 142 18.51 -9.43 3.60
CA VAL A 142 18.86 -8.02 3.63
C VAL A 142 19.43 -7.60 2.28
N ASP A 143 18.85 -6.61 1.67
CA ASP A 143 19.29 -6.07 0.38
C ASP A 143 19.23 -4.52 0.36
N ALA A 144 19.59 -3.90 -0.76
CA ALA A 144 19.66 -2.45 -0.86
C ALA A 144 18.29 -1.76 -0.71
N ASN A 145 17.20 -2.42 -1.11
CA ASN A 145 15.83 -1.93 -0.95
C ASN A 145 15.24 -2.25 0.43
N ASN A 146 15.73 -3.31 1.09
CA ASN A 146 15.29 -3.72 2.43
C ASN A 146 16.51 -3.90 3.34
N PRO A 147 17.13 -2.79 3.77
CA PRO A 147 18.38 -2.83 4.54
C PRO A 147 18.18 -3.29 5.99
N CYS A 148 16.94 -3.56 6.42
CA CYS A 148 16.59 -3.94 7.79
C CYS A 148 17.22 -2.97 8.80
N ASN A 149 16.84 -1.70 8.69
CA ASN A 149 17.39 -0.65 9.56
C ASN A 149 16.94 -0.86 11.00
N GLU A 150 17.85 -0.60 11.93
CA GLU A 150 17.58 -0.69 13.37
C GLU A 150 16.47 0.28 13.84
N SER A 151 16.34 1.44 13.17
CA SER A 151 15.25 2.39 13.42
C SER A 151 13.87 1.82 13.11
N ASP A 152 13.78 0.98 12.07
CA ASP A 152 12.52 0.44 11.58
C ASP A 152 12.21 -0.92 12.22
N PHE A 153 13.24 -1.75 12.42
CA PHE A 153 13.16 -3.12 12.91
C PHE A 153 14.24 -3.42 13.94
N PRO A 154 14.13 -2.89 15.19
CA PRO A 154 15.13 -3.07 16.23
C PRO A 154 15.40 -4.54 16.53
N GLY A 155 16.67 -4.92 16.51
CA GLY A 155 17.10 -6.29 16.81
C GLY A 155 16.72 -7.35 15.78
N ALA A 156 16.11 -6.98 14.65
CA ALA A 156 15.66 -7.93 13.63
C ALA A 156 16.79 -8.39 12.70
N LYS A 157 17.87 -7.62 12.58
CA LYS A 157 19.00 -7.93 11.70
C LYS A 157 19.96 -8.90 12.36
N VAL A 158 20.12 -10.09 11.78
CA VAL A 158 20.99 -11.16 12.29
C VAL A 158 21.89 -11.65 11.18
N GLN A 159 23.14 -11.98 11.53
CA GLN A 159 24.06 -12.65 10.60
C GLN A 159 23.83 -14.17 10.67
N GLY A 160 23.51 -14.75 9.52
CA GLY A 160 23.38 -16.20 9.37
C GLY A 160 24.70 -16.94 9.43
N ASN A 161 24.64 -18.25 9.59
CA ASN A 161 25.82 -19.12 9.63
C ASN A 161 26.60 -19.14 8.30
N ASP A 162 25.96 -18.76 7.21
CA ASP A 162 26.52 -18.63 5.86
C ASP A 162 27.20 -17.27 5.63
N GLY A 163 27.17 -16.38 6.65
CA GLY A 163 27.71 -15.02 6.57
C GLY A 163 26.78 -14.02 5.92
N THR A 164 25.59 -14.42 5.48
CA THR A 164 24.58 -13.50 4.92
C THR A 164 23.82 -12.77 6.05
N LEU A 165 23.30 -11.58 5.73
CA LEU A 165 22.47 -10.83 6.67
C LEU A 165 21.00 -11.14 6.40
N HIS A 166 20.29 -11.45 7.47
CA HIS A 166 18.87 -11.76 7.50
C HIS A 166 18.10 -10.76 8.36
N CYS A 167 16.87 -10.50 8.01
CA CYS A 167 15.91 -9.68 8.74
C CYS A 167 14.76 -10.56 9.23
N TYR A 168 14.72 -10.88 10.51
CA TYR A 168 13.67 -11.70 11.13
C TYR A 168 12.55 -10.80 11.65
N LEU A 169 11.40 -10.81 10.96
CA LEU A 169 10.28 -9.96 11.28
C LEU A 169 9.19 -10.77 11.99
N PRO A 170 8.69 -10.32 13.16
CA PRO A 170 7.57 -10.94 13.82
C PRO A 170 6.30 -10.79 12.97
N ILE A 171 5.56 -11.89 12.80
CA ILE A 171 4.37 -11.92 11.97
C ILE A 171 3.14 -12.24 12.83
N ILE A 172 2.13 -11.40 12.70
CA ILE A 172 0.78 -11.63 13.23
C ILE A 172 -0.16 -11.78 12.04
N ARG A 173 -0.82 -12.93 11.93
CA ARG A 173 -1.87 -13.15 10.94
C ARG A 173 -3.19 -12.64 11.47
N GLU A 174 -3.81 -11.74 10.76
CA GLU A 174 -5.15 -11.26 11.03
C GLU A 174 -6.19 -11.92 10.13
N THR A 175 -7.35 -12.23 10.71
CA THR A 175 -8.51 -12.75 9.97
C THR A 175 -9.68 -11.80 10.16
N LEU A 176 -10.03 -11.09 9.10
CA LEU A 176 -11.17 -10.17 9.08
C LEU A 176 -12.52 -10.90 9.15
N PRO A 177 -13.62 -10.23 9.55
CA PRO A 177 -14.95 -10.87 9.66
C PRO A 177 -15.48 -11.53 8.38
N ASN A 178 -14.99 -11.10 7.20
CA ASN A 178 -15.33 -11.69 5.90
C ASN A 178 -14.45 -12.90 5.52
N GLY A 179 -13.61 -13.38 6.45
CA GLY A 179 -12.70 -14.51 6.25
C GLY A 179 -11.41 -14.20 5.50
N VAL A 180 -11.16 -12.93 5.15
CA VAL A 180 -9.89 -12.53 4.52
C VAL A 180 -8.78 -12.59 5.54
N GLN A 181 -7.68 -13.24 5.16
CA GLN A 181 -6.46 -13.33 5.97
C GLN A 181 -5.30 -12.57 5.31
N TYR A 182 -4.49 -11.94 6.15
CA TYR A 182 -3.24 -11.29 5.75
C TYR A 182 -2.30 -11.22 6.95
N ASP A 183 -1.02 -11.04 6.66
CA ASP A 183 0.04 -10.97 7.65
C ASP A 183 0.37 -9.50 7.93
N THR A 184 0.65 -9.18 9.19
CA THR A 184 1.03 -7.85 9.67
C THR A 184 2.33 -7.93 10.46
N ILE A 185 3.02 -6.79 10.54
CA ILE A 185 4.14 -6.56 11.45
C ILE A 185 3.68 -5.57 12.52
N ASP A 186 3.76 -5.98 13.77
CA ASP A 186 3.44 -5.16 14.95
C ASP A 186 4.37 -5.64 16.07
N ALA A 187 5.55 -5.02 16.15
CA ALA A 187 6.65 -5.47 16.99
C ALA A 187 6.87 -4.56 18.20
N ARG A 188 6.38 -3.32 18.14
CA ARG A 188 6.64 -2.29 19.13
C ARG A 188 5.36 -1.59 19.54
N ARG A 189 5.25 -1.25 20.81
CA ARG A 189 4.15 -0.41 21.26
C ARG A 189 4.27 1.01 20.69
N ARG A 190 3.20 1.48 20.06
CA ARG A 190 3.06 2.81 19.48
C ARG A 190 1.82 3.51 20.06
N GLU A 191 1.78 4.82 20.00
CA GLU A 191 0.56 5.58 20.35
C GLU A 191 -0.63 5.20 19.47
N THR A 192 -0.37 4.76 18.24
CA THR A 192 -1.38 4.30 17.27
C THR A 192 -1.98 2.94 17.59
N ASP A 193 -1.49 2.23 18.60
CA ASP A 193 -2.00 0.93 19.03
C ASP A 193 -3.23 1.05 19.92
N ASP A 194 -3.48 2.25 20.43
CA ASP A 194 -4.68 2.57 21.19
C ASP A 194 -5.45 3.68 20.46
N MET A 195 -6.69 3.40 20.06
CA MET A 195 -7.56 4.34 19.36
C MET A 195 -9.00 4.17 19.84
N GLU A 196 -9.59 5.26 20.29
CA GLU A 196 -11.00 5.32 20.67
C GLU A 196 -11.92 4.90 19.52
N PRO A 197 -13.13 4.40 19.81
CA PRO A 197 -14.08 3.97 18.79
C PRO A 197 -14.43 5.09 17.81
N VAL A 198 -14.13 4.88 16.53
CA VAL A 198 -14.45 5.78 15.43
C VAL A 198 -15.50 5.13 14.53
N LYS A 199 -16.63 5.79 14.35
CA LYS A 199 -17.65 5.36 13.39
C LYS A 199 -17.28 5.84 11.98
N ILE A 200 -17.28 4.92 11.02
CA ILE A 200 -16.93 5.21 9.65
C ILE A 200 -18.15 5.78 8.92
N PRO A 201 -18.08 7.04 8.42
CA PRO A 201 -19.20 7.66 7.73
C PRO A 201 -19.55 6.97 6.40
N ALA A 202 -20.74 7.25 5.87
CA ALA A 202 -21.09 6.85 4.51
C ALA A 202 -20.08 7.40 3.51
N GLY A 203 -19.73 6.60 2.49
CA GLY A 203 -18.76 6.99 1.48
C GLY A 203 -17.30 7.05 1.93
N HIS A 204 -16.99 6.56 3.15
CA HIS A 204 -15.62 6.51 3.67
C HIS A 204 -15.19 5.08 3.98
N VAL A 205 -13.88 4.86 3.98
CA VAL A 205 -13.24 3.60 4.40
C VAL A 205 -12.12 3.88 5.38
N PHE A 206 -11.83 2.92 6.26
CA PHE A 206 -10.70 3.00 7.18
C PHE A 206 -9.56 2.14 6.65
N LEU A 207 -8.41 2.76 6.47
CA LEU A 207 -7.25 2.21 5.80
C LEU A 207 -6.09 2.05 6.77
N MET A 208 -5.44 0.89 6.77
CA MET A 208 -4.24 0.64 7.57
C MET A 208 -3.12 0.05 6.72
N GLY A 209 -1.88 0.28 7.13
CA GLY A 209 -0.73 -0.45 6.59
C GLY A 209 -0.60 -1.82 7.23
N ASP A 210 0.01 -2.76 6.51
CA ASP A 210 0.29 -4.09 7.05
C ASP A 210 1.48 -4.03 8.03
N ASN A 211 2.41 -3.09 7.85
CA ASN A 211 3.42 -2.74 8.84
C ASN A 211 2.83 -1.72 9.83
N ARG A 212 2.26 -2.21 10.91
CA ARG A 212 1.55 -1.41 11.90
C ARG A 212 2.43 -0.35 12.56
N ASP A 213 3.69 -0.68 12.80
CA ASP A 213 4.68 0.20 13.41
C ASP A 213 5.18 1.33 12.49
N ASN A 214 5.15 1.11 11.17
CA ASN A 214 5.77 2.00 10.20
C ASN A 214 4.78 2.41 9.09
N SER A 215 3.55 2.75 9.47
CA SER A 215 2.52 3.18 8.53
C SER A 215 1.86 4.48 8.97
N SER A 216 2.02 5.52 8.16
CA SER A 216 1.17 6.71 8.21
C SER A 216 -0.17 6.37 7.55
N ASP A 217 -1.22 6.10 8.34
CA ASP A 217 -2.50 5.63 7.83
C ASP A 217 -3.68 6.29 8.58
N SER A 218 -4.87 5.69 8.54
CA SER A 218 -6.07 6.27 9.19
C SER A 218 -5.98 6.38 10.71
N ARG A 219 -5.03 5.72 11.35
CA ARG A 219 -4.78 5.83 12.80
C ARG A 219 -4.03 7.11 13.16
N VAL A 220 -3.29 7.67 12.22
CA VAL A 220 -2.41 8.82 12.42
C VAL A 220 -3.10 10.10 11.97
N ALA A 221 -3.06 11.14 12.80
CA ALA A 221 -3.63 12.45 12.49
C ALA A 221 -2.99 13.05 11.22
N ALA A 222 -3.76 13.83 10.47
CA ALA A 222 -3.28 14.43 9.22
C ALA A 222 -2.11 15.41 9.44
N GLU A 223 -2.12 16.12 10.56
CA GLU A 223 -1.08 17.07 10.99
C GLU A 223 0.25 16.36 11.28
N LEU A 224 0.18 15.06 11.66
CA LEU A 224 1.34 14.20 11.89
C LEU A 224 1.74 13.40 10.64
N GLY A 225 1.16 13.74 9.49
CA GLY A 225 1.47 13.11 8.22
C GLY A 225 0.69 11.83 7.93
N GLY A 226 -0.36 11.52 8.69
CA GLY A 226 -1.27 10.40 8.46
C GLY A 226 -2.45 10.74 7.56
N LEU A 227 -3.47 9.87 7.54
CA LEU A 227 -4.70 10.07 6.78
C LEU A 227 -5.79 10.82 7.57
N GLY A 228 -5.61 11.01 8.90
CA GLY A 228 -6.53 11.76 9.74
C GLY A 228 -7.88 11.08 10.00
N GLY A 229 -7.94 9.75 9.98
CA GLY A 229 -9.18 9.01 10.18
C GLY A 229 -9.72 8.34 8.91
N PRO A 230 -11.05 8.10 8.82
CA PRO A 230 -11.68 7.53 7.64
C PRO A 230 -11.48 8.36 6.38
N VAL A 231 -11.11 7.71 5.29
CA VAL A 231 -10.82 8.33 3.99
C VAL A 231 -12.02 8.22 3.07
N ARG A 232 -12.35 9.30 2.38
CA ARG A 232 -13.39 9.32 1.36
C ARG A 232 -13.01 8.39 0.20
N TRP A 233 -13.98 7.64 -0.29
CA TRP A 233 -13.70 6.64 -1.34
C TRP A 233 -13.38 7.25 -2.70
N ASP A 234 -13.80 8.50 -2.98
CA ASP A 234 -13.43 9.23 -4.19
C ASP A 234 -11.92 9.50 -4.30
N ARG A 235 -11.19 9.40 -3.17
CA ARG A 235 -9.72 9.46 -3.10
C ARG A 235 -9.04 8.15 -3.51
N ILE A 236 -9.79 7.06 -3.68
CA ILE A 236 -9.22 5.76 -4.04
C ILE A 236 -9.08 5.67 -5.55
N GLY A 237 -7.84 5.59 -6.03
CA GLY A 237 -7.49 5.57 -7.45
C GLY A 237 -7.52 4.18 -8.09
N GLY A 238 -7.48 3.09 -7.31
CA GLY A 238 -7.50 1.73 -7.86
C GLY A 238 -7.17 0.63 -6.86
N ARG A 239 -7.31 -0.62 -7.31
CA ARG A 239 -7.01 -1.84 -6.57
C ARG A 239 -5.71 -2.47 -7.04
N ALA A 240 -4.86 -2.82 -6.09
CA ALA A 240 -3.66 -3.62 -6.38
C ALA A 240 -4.08 -5.06 -6.71
N GLU A 241 -3.62 -5.57 -7.86
CA GLU A 241 -4.04 -6.88 -8.37
C GLU A 241 -2.95 -7.94 -8.25
N ILE A 242 -1.72 -7.58 -8.65
CA ILE A 242 -0.62 -8.53 -8.78
C ILE A 242 0.72 -7.81 -8.70
N ILE A 243 1.72 -8.48 -8.14
CA ILE A 243 3.12 -8.08 -8.25
C ILE A 243 3.62 -8.56 -9.62
N THR A 244 4.02 -7.63 -10.48
CA THR A 244 4.54 -7.96 -11.81
C THR A 244 5.98 -8.43 -11.75
N PHE A 245 6.81 -7.73 -10.99
CA PHE A 245 8.20 -8.12 -10.67
C PHE A 245 8.67 -7.33 -9.45
N SER A 246 9.79 -7.75 -8.87
CA SER A 246 10.42 -7.13 -7.71
C SER A 246 11.92 -7.06 -7.91
N VAL A 247 12.54 -5.97 -7.43
CA VAL A 247 13.99 -5.77 -7.50
C VAL A 247 14.57 -5.49 -6.12
N ASP A 248 15.77 -5.98 -5.86
CA ASP A 248 16.50 -5.86 -4.59
C ASP A 248 17.23 -4.52 -4.40
N GLY A 249 17.22 -3.65 -5.41
CA GLY A 249 17.90 -2.34 -5.40
C GLY A 249 19.35 -2.36 -5.90
N SER A 250 19.89 -3.51 -6.30
CA SER A 250 21.24 -3.65 -6.86
C SER A 250 21.33 -3.31 -8.36
N THR A 251 20.19 -2.96 -8.97
CA THR A 251 20.10 -2.63 -10.40
C THR A 251 21.03 -1.45 -10.76
N SER A 252 21.84 -1.62 -11.78
CA SER A 252 22.81 -0.62 -12.25
C SER A 252 22.73 -0.43 -13.76
N LEU A 253 23.65 0.35 -14.35
CA LEU A 253 23.77 0.51 -15.79
C LEU A 253 24.27 -0.76 -16.52
N ASN A 254 24.79 -1.75 -15.79
CA ASN A 254 25.14 -3.04 -16.34
C ASN A 254 23.88 -3.87 -16.66
N PRO A 255 23.59 -4.23 -17.91
CA PRO A 255 22.39 -4.99 -18.28
C PRO A 255 22.24 -6.33 -17.55
N VAL A 256 23.34 -6.97 -17.11
CA VAL A 256 23.29 -8.21 -16.33
C VAL A 256 22.60 -7.96 -15.00
N SER A 257 22.84 -6.81 -14.36
CA SER A 257 22.18 -6.47 -13.07
C SER A 257 20.67 -6.35 -13.17
N TRP A 258 20.11 -6.13 -14.35
CA TRP A 258 18.66 -6.05 -14.56
C TRP A 258 17.97 -7.42 -14.32
N PHE A 259 18.71 -8.49 -14.53
CA PHE A 259 18.23 -9.85 -14.32
C PHE A 259 18.62 -10.38 -12.93
N THR A 260 19.85 -10.10 -12.49
CA THR A 260 20.36 -10.60 -11.20
C THR A 260 19.74 -9.89 -10.00
N SER A 261 19.21 -8.66 -10.16
CA SER A 261 18.50 -7.93 -9.11
C SER A 261 17.04 -8.35 -8.93
N LEU A 262 16.53 -9.27 -9.76
CA LEU A 262 15.14 -9.72 -9.65
C LEU A 262 14.95 -10.66 -8.47
N ARG A 263 13.94 -10.39 -7.64
CA ARG A 263 13.42 -11.33 -6.65
C ARG A 263 12.39 -12.24 -7.33
N GLY A 264 12.84 -13.41 -7.79
CA GLY A 264 12.08 -14.28 -8.68
C GLY A 264 10.84 -14.92 -8.05
N ASP A 265 10.81 -15.05 -6.73
CA ASP A 265 9.71 -15.63 -5.96
C ASP A 265 8.49 -14.71 -5.80
N ARG A 266 8.65 -13.42 -6.11
CA ARG A 266 7.58 -12.43 -5.93
C ARG A 266 6.76 -12.16 -7.18
N ALA A 267 7.33 -12.42 -8.36
CA ALA A 267 6.63 -12.19 -9.62
C ALA A 267 5.38 -13.08 -9.75
N GLY A 268 4.26 -12.49 -10.16
CA GLY A 268 2.99 -13.21 -10.30
C GLY A 268 2.19 -13.38 -9.00
N THR A 269 2.69 -12.88 -7.86
CA THR A 269 1.97 -12.95 -6.57
C THR A 269 0.69 -12.13 -6.63
N SER A 270 -0.46 -12.78 -6.43
CA SER A 270 -1.76 -12.12 -6.37
C SER A 270 -1.90 -11.29 -5.09
N LEU A 271 -2.40 -10.06 -5.24
CA LEU A 271 -2.70 -9.16 -4.12
C LEU A 271 -4.20 -9.12 -3.79
N ARG A 272 -5.00 -9.92 -4.51
CA ARG A 272 -6.41 -10.07 -4.18
C ARG A 272 -6.57 -10.79 -2.85
N PRO A 273 -7.55 -10.36 -2.02
CA PRO A 273 -7.79 -10.98 -0.73
C PRO A 273 -8.01 -12.49 -0.85
N ALA A 274 -7.18 -13.27 -0.18
CA ALA A 274 -7.39 -14.71 -0.06
C ALA A 274 -8.43 -14.96 1.04
N GLN A 275 -9.55 -15.56 0.68
CA GLN A 275 -10.54 -16.03 1.64
C GLN A 275 -10.22 -17.46 2.07
N VAL A 276 -10.21 -17.71 3.37
CA VAL A 276 -10.24 -19.08 3.86
C VAL A 276 -11.60 -19.66 3.48
N LYS A 277 -11.59 -20.70 2.64
CA LYS A 277 -12.80 -21.51 2.43
C LYS A 277 -13.20 -22.03 3.81
N SER A 278 -14.33 -21.57 4.34
CA SER A 278 -14.92 -22.17 5.53
C SER A 278 -15.14 -23.65 5.18
N GLY A 279 -14.33 -24.52 5.80
CA GLY A 279 -14.56 -25.96 5.70
C GLY A 279 -16.01 -26.22 6.16
N LYS A 280 -16.77 -26.86 5.29
CA LYS A 280 -18.07 -27.42 5.62
C LYS A 280 -17.90 -28.52 6.66
#